data_de1e4a2a5944ba761698d23e2cce1906
#
_entry.id   de1e4a2a5944ba761698d23e2cce1906
#
_cell.length_a   1.000
_cell.length_b   1.000
_cell.length_c   1.000
_cell.angle_alpha   90.00
_cell.angle_beta   90.00
_cell.angle_gamma   90.00
#
_symmetry.space_group_name_H-M   'P 1'
#
loop_
_entity.id
_entity.type
_entity.pdbx_description
1 polymer ?
#
loop_
_entity_poly.entity_id
_entity_poly.type
_entity_poly.pdbx_seq_one_letter_code
_entity_poly.pdbx_strand_id
1 'polypeptide(L)' 'MRLLGLVLGCSIGAGCAGPKPFLLQGDASSAEVGYSLDLAAAGDVAKKHCAQYERVPRFLDAQENVAYYDCVKP' A
#
# COMPACT_ATOMS: atom_id res chain seq x y z
N MET A 1 23.49 21.69 -18.39
CA MET A 1 23.18 21.28 -18.14
C MET A 1 22.59 21.02 -17.98
N ARG A 2 22.52 20.60 -17.89
CA ARG A 2 21.93 20.05 -17.68
C ARG A 2 21.53 19.75 -17.04
N LEU A 3 21.49 19.63 -16.75
CA LEU A 3 21.07 19.15 -16.15
C LEU A 3 20.58 19.04 -15.57
N LEU A 4 20.69 19.16 -15.57
CA LEU A 4 20.23 18.87 -14.89
C LEU A 4 19.58 18.55 -14.42
N GLY A 5 19.68 18.49 -14.63
CA GLY A 5 19.15 17.78 -14.09
C GLY A 5 18.54 17.67 -13.56
N LEU A 6 18.62 17.62 -13.50
CA LEU A 6 18.15 17.24 -12.92
C LEU A 6 17.54 17.22 -12.28
N VAL A 7 17.83 17.36 -12.39
CA VAL A 7 17.23 17.12 -11.60
C VAL A 7 16.44 17.16 -11.24
N LEU A 8 16.34 17.00 -11.35
CA LEU A 8 15.51 16.73 -10.93
C LEU A 8 14.97 16.29 -10.45
N GLY A 9 15.17 15.93 -10.61
CA GLY A 9 14.70 15.18 -10.19
C GLY A 9 14.10 14.96 -9.24
N CYS A 10 14.29 14.79 -8.55
CA CYS A 10 13.67 14.43 -7.65
C CYS A 10 12.67 14.75 -7.36
N SER A 11 12.86 15.09 -7.88
CA SER A 11 12.31 15.23 -7.60
C SER A 11 11.62 15.14 -7.46
N ILE A 12 11.62 14.81 -7.63
CA ILE A 12 11.10 14.54 -7.45
C ILE A 12 10.23 14.13 -6.97
N GLY A 13 10.22 14.13 -7.13
CA GLY A 13 9.05 14.11 -6.45
C GLY A 13 8.58 12.87 -5.90
N ALA A 14 8.53 11.89 -6.66
CA ALA A 14 7.98 10.63 -6.16
C ALA A 14 8.69 10.19 -4.90
N GLY A 15 9.97 10.27 -4.88
CA GLY A 15 10.71 9.85 -3.72
C GLY A 15 10.45 10.72 -2.52
N CYS A 16 9.99 11.92 -2.74
CA CYS A 16 9.78 12.86 -1.65
C CYS A 16 8.54 12.57 -0.83
N ALA A 17 7.67 11.74 -1.33
CA ALA A 17 6.43 11.44 -0.63
C ALA A 17 6.59 10.44 0.51
N GLY A 18 7.77 9.90 0.68
CA GLY A 18 8.00 8.88 1.70
C GLY A 18 7.61 7.50 1.22
N PRO A 19 7.74 6.49 2.09
CA PRO A 19 7.46 5.11 1.68
C PRO A 19 5.99 4.90 1.36
N LYS A 20 5.73 4.16 0.31
CA LYS A 20 4.38 3.79 -0.04
C LYS A 20 3.99 2.51 0.68
N PRO A 21 2.71 2.31 0.99
CA PRO A 21 2.26 1.04 1.53
C PRO A 21 2.55 -0.10 0.56
N PHE A 22 2.81 -1.26 1.10
CA PHE A 22 3.10 -2.42 0.28
C PHE A 22 2.58 -3.69 0.94
N LEU A 23 2.25 -4.67 0.11
CA LEU A 23 1.75 -5.94 0.60
C LEU A 23 2.91 -6.75 1.19
N LEU A 24 2.78 -7.13 2.46
CA LEU A 24 3.76 -7.99 3.13
C LEU A 24 3.46 -9.45 2.87
N GLN A 25 2.22 -9.85 3.08
CA GLN A 25 1.74 -11.19 2.86
C GLN A 25 0.29 -11.12 2.44
N GLY A 26 -0.15 -12.10 1.68
CA GLY A 26 -1.55 -12.18 1.31
C GLY A 26 -1.89 -13.46 0.61
N ASP A 27 -3.16 -13.83 0.72
CA ASP A 27 -3.71 -14.98 0.00
C ASP A 27 -5.17 -14.68 -0.32
N ALA A 28 -5.92 -15.69 -0.73
CA ALA A 28 -7.30 -15.49 -1.13
C ALA A 28 -8.20 -15.01 0.03
N SER A 29 -7.78 -15.18 1.26
CA SER A 29 -8.60 -14.86 2.42
C SER A 29 -8.04 -13.71 3.27
N SER A 30 -6.82 -13.25 3.03
CA SER A 30 -6.22 -12.24 3.90
C SER A 30 -5.19 -11.39 3.19
N ALA A 31 -4.89 -10.24 3.80
CA ALA A 31 -3.83 -9.36 3.35
C ALA A 31 -3.20 -8.67 4.55
N GLU A 32 -1.87 -8.61 4.56
CA GLU A 32 -1.11 -7.84 5.54
C GLU A 32 -0.32 -6.79 4.79
N VAL A 33 -0.59 -5.53 5.09
CA VAL A 33 -0.02 -4.40 4.36
C VAL A 33 0.84 -3.57 5.28
N GLY A 34 2.11 -3.43 4.93
CA GLY A 34 3.00 -2.51 5.62
C GLY A 34 2.71 -1.08 5.18
N TYR A 35 2.62 -0.15 6.12
CA TYR A 35 2.38 1.25 5.81
C TYR A 35 3.14 2.14 6.80
N SER A 36 3.28 3.40 6.45
CA SER A 36 3.98 4.35 7.31
C SER A 36 2.98 5.22 8.06
N LEU A 37 2.40 6.20 7.40
CA LEU A 37 1.50 7.15 8.06
C LEU A 37 0.09 7.12 7.51
N ASP A 38 -0.11 6.57 6.32
CA ASP A 38 -1.39 6.66 5.62
C ASP A 38 -2.10 5.32 5.59
N LEU A 39 -2.95 5.10 6.59
CA LEU A 39 -3.72 3.87 6.67
C LEU A 39 -4.72 3.76 5.51
N ALA A 40 -5.23 4.88 5.02
CA ALA A 40 -6.15 4.84 3.88
C ALA A 40 -5.46 4.29 2.63
N ALA A 41 -4.19 4.66 2.42
CA ALA A 41 -3.43 4.12 1.30
C ALA A 41 -3.17 2.64 1.47
N ALA A 42 -3.01 2.16 2.70
CA ALA A 42 -2.89 0.73 2.96
C ALA A 42 -4.14 -0.01 2.52
N GLY A 43 -5.31 0.58 2.74
CA GLY A 43 -6.58 0.00 2.29
C GLY A 43 -6.64 -0.19 0.79
N ASP A 44 -6.05 0.74 0.03
CA ASP A 44 -6.01 0.62 -1.43
C ASP A 44 -5.16 -0.57 -1.86
N VAL A 45 -4.05 -0.83 -1.17
CA VAL A 45 -3.21 -2.00 -1.44
C VAL A 45 -3.98 -3.28 -1.16
N ALA A 46 -4.67 -3.33 -0.02
CA ALA A 46 -5.47 -4.50 0.34
C ALA A 46 -6.59 -4.72 -0.68
N LYS A 47 -7.21 -3.63 -1.15
CA LYS A 47 -8.29 -3.71 -2.13
C LYS A 47 -7.81 -4.34 -3.43
N LYS A 48 -6.64 -3.92 -3.92
CA LYS A 48 -6.08 -4.49 -5.14
C LYS A 48 -5.75 -5.97 -4.95
N HIS A 49 -5.23 -6.31 -3.79
CA HIS A 49 -4.90 -7.70 -3.51
C HIS A 49 -6.16 -8.57 -3.50
N CYS A 50 -7.16 -8.19 -2.72
CA CYS A 50 -8.37 -8.99 -2.59
C CYS A 50 -9.14 -9.08 -3.91
N ALA A 51 -9.04 -8.04 -4.75
CA ALA A 51 -9.73 -8.02 -6.04
C ALA A 51 -9.26 -9.13 -6.97
N GLN A 52 -8.03 -9.61 -6.81
CA GLN A 52 -7.51 -10.72 -7.61
C GLN A 52 -8.32 -12.00 -7.37
N TYR A 53 -9.03 -12.07 -6.25
CA TYR A 53 -9.84 -13.23 -5.87
C TYR A 53 -11.32 -12.88 -5.90
N GLU A 54 -11.68 -11.76 -6.55
CA GLU A 54 -13.06 -11.27 -6.62
C GLU A 54 -13.64 -11.03 -5.24
N ARG A 55 -12.83 -10.47 -4.36
CA ARG A 55 -13.21 -10.19 -2.98
C ARG A 55 -12.86 -8.75 -2.63
N VAL A 56 -13.32 -8.32 -1.48
CA VAL A 56 -13.05 -6.98 -0.96
C VAL A 56 -12.39 -7.10 0.41
N PRO A 57 -11.56 -6.11 0.78
CA PRO A 57 -10.88 -6.16 2.07
C PRO A 57 -11.83 -5.74 3.19
N ARG A 58 -11.71 -6.41 4.32
CA ARG A 58 -12.36 -6.01 5.55
C ARG A 58 -11.26 -5.74 6.57
N PHE A 59 -11.17 -4.51 7.04
CA PHE A 59 -10.14 -4.11 7.98
C PHE A 59 -10.33 -4.83 9.33
N LEU A 60 -9.25 -5.38 9.86
CA LEU A 60 -9.28 -6.07 11.14
C LEU A 60 -8.56 -5.27 12.22
N ASP A 61 -7.33 -4.87 11.96
CA ASP A 61 -6.52 -4.23 12.98
C ASP A 61 -5.29 -3.60 12.31
N ALA A 62 -4.63 -2.71 13.04
CA ALA A 62 -3.38 -2.13 12.60
C ALA A 62 -2.43 -2.08 13.79
N GLN A 63 -1.26 -2.68 13.65
CA GLN A 63 -0.25 -2.73 14.71
C GLN A 63 1.14 -2.56 14.10
N GLU A 64 1.93 -1.72 14.74
CA GLU A 64 3.35 -1.56 14.36
C GLU A 64 3.54 -1.32 12.87
N ASN A 65 2.73 -0.44 12.33
CA ASN A 65 2.79 -0.06 10.92
C ASN A 65 2.43 -1.20 9.95
N VAL A 66 1.65 -2.17 10.42
CA VAL A 66 1.10 -3.22 9.59
C VAL A 66 -0.42 -3.22 9.77
N ALA A 67 -1.13 -3.18 8.66
CA ALA A 67 -2.59 -3.26 8.65
C ALA A 67 -3.01 -4.66 8.22
N TYR A 68 -3.96 -5.23 8.94
CA TYR A 68 -4.44 -6.59 8.73
C TYR A 68 -5.85 -6.56 8.19
N TYR A 69 -6.08 -7.33 7.14
CA TYR A 69 -7.37 -7.38 6.45
C TYR A 69 -7.78 -8.81 6.15
N ASP A 70 -9.09 -9.05 6.16
CA ASP A 70 -9.65 -10.25 5.54
C ASP A 70 -10.10 -9.89 4.12
N CYS A 71 -9.98 -10.83 3.21
CA CYS A 71 -10.62 -10.72 1.90
C CYS A 71 -11.95 -11.46 1.98
N VAL A 72 -13.05 -10.74 1.82
CA VAL A 72 -14.39 -11.32 1.99
C VAL A 72 -15.21 -11.10 0.73
N LYS A 73 -16.31 -11.83 0.59
CA LYS A 73 -17.19 -11.64 -0.55
C LYS A 73 -17.79 -10.25 -0.52
N PRO A 74 -17.91 -9.60 -1.67
CA PRO A 74 -18.48 -8.26 -1.74
C PRO A 74 -19.96 -8.24 -1.36
#